data_68da595e82cc22b167cec6cff79c5659
#
_entry.id   68da595e82cc22b167cec6cff79c5659
#
_cell.length_a   1.000
_cell.length_b   1.000
_cell.length_c   1.000
_cell.angle_alpha   90.00
_cell.angle_beta   90.00
_cell.angle_gamma   90.00
#
_symmetry.space_group_name_H-M   'P 1'
#
loop_
_entity.id
_entity.type
_entity.pdbx_description
1 polymer ?
#
loop_
_entity_poly.entity_id
_entity_poly.type
_entity_poly.pdbx_seq_one_letter_code
_entity_poly.pdbx_strand_id
1 'polypeptide(L)'
;MDAASVLPVLAAVPPGVLTGTGTATLVELADPLDPQTVLTRLRAAAASPGPLVLCLAGQLQLDRRQQLPHLALARSTPATLRYTALPWHWLAAELAARAPGTTTVVADLAADPAVWERLTTTPGFLHLGPGPTLYGRVTPAPRRGELLAPAYLRSWAELWRSGARLPYAALHAESAARAAGATPEAFLLAPAPAPAPVADQDPHPAILAAATAGRHGEAAAVAAAWEREALRRHGPRSAEAVHWTEVRADLARLAGEPARSCELWLSAAEARLALGQRTDDPDVEGAVDRAHHQWERIVDRARARALGPLLITLRQRVPGRRPGALAALKRRMAD
;
A
#
# COMPACT_ATOMS: atom_id res chain seq x y z
N MET A 1 -0.91 -25.98 -11.09
CA MET A 1 -0.48 -24.71 -11.71
C MET A 1 1.03 -24.77 -11.88
N ASP A 2 1.54 -24.39 -13.02
CA ASP A 2 2.98 -24.22 -13.25
C ASP A 2 3.40 -22.82 -12.79
N ALA A 3 3.52 -22.67 -11.46
CA ALA A 3 3.79 -21.38 -10.83
C ALA A 3 5.19 -20.84 -11.17
N ALA A 4 6.18 -21.72 -11.36
CA ALA A 4 7.56 -21.31 -11.62
C ALA A 4 7.74 -20.71 -13.02
N SER A 5 6.84 -20.99 -13.96
CA SER A 5 6.95 -20.51 -15.37
C SER A 5 6.91 -18.99 -15.52
N VAL A 6 6.45 -18.25 -14.51
CA VAL A 6 6.40 -16.77 -14.54
C VAL A 6 7.65 -16.12 -13.95
N LEU A 7 8.46 -16.84 -13.19
CA LEU A 7 9.64 -16.29 -12.50
C LEU A 7 10.63 -15.60 -13.46
N PRO A 8 11.01 -16.18 -14.61
CA PRO A 8 11.94 -15.52 -15.53
C PRO A 8 11.39 -14.21 -16.11
N VAL A 9 10.07 -14.12 -16.26
CA VAL A 9 9.42 -12.91 -16.79
C VAL A 9 9.42 -11.80 -15.73
N LEU A 10 9.16 -12.14 -14.47
CA LEU A 10 9.22 -11.22 -13.33
C LEU A 10 10.66 -10.76 -13.05
N ALA A 11 11.63 -11.69 -13.10
CA ALA A 11 13.04 -11.35 -12.89
C ALA A 11 13.59 -10.37 -13.93
N ALA A 12 13.00 -10.34 -15.12
CA ALA A 12 13.38 -9.41 -16.19
C ALA A 12 12.72 -8.03 -16.08
N VAL A 13 11.90 -7.76 -15.05
CA VAL A 13 11.29 -6.43 -14.82
C VAL A 13 12.31 -5.50 -14.15
N PRO A 14 12.56 -4.30 -14.68
CA PRO A 14 13.49 -3.36 -14.06
C PRO A 14 13.04 -2.97 -12.64
N PRO A 15 13.98 -2.88 -11.66
CA PRO A 15 13.65 -2.51 -10.28
C PRO A 15 12.84 -1.22 -10.13
N GLY A 16 13.18 -0.20 -10.90
CA GLY A 16 12.48 1.08 -10.88
C GLY A 16 11.01 1.01 -11.32
N VAL A 17 10.63 -0.04 -12.07
CA VAL A 17 9.23 -0.29 -12.46
C VAL A 17 8.50 -1.04 -11.36
N LEU A 18 9.16 -2.03 -10.73
CA LEU A 18 8.57 -2.85 -9.66
C LEU A 18 8.25 -2.04 -8.41
N THR A 19 9.16 -1.21 -7.98
CA THR A 19 9.11 -0.56 -6.66
C THR A 19 9.08 0.97 -6.74
N GLY A 20 9.31 1.56 -7.92
CA GLY A 20 9.48 3.00 -8.07
C GLY A 20 10.80 3.53 -7.51
N THR A 21 11.74 2.65 -7.12
CA THR A 21 13.05 2.98 -6.54
C THR A 21 14.19 2.62 -7.49
N GLY A 22 15.33 3.26 -7.33
CA GLY A 22 16.50 3.02 -8.22
C GLY A 22 17.09 1.61 -8.09
N THR A 23 16.86 0.94 -6.98
CA THR A 23 17.33 -0.43 -6.69
C THR A 23 16.22 -1.23 -6.04
N ALA A 24 16.16 -2.54 -6.27
CA ALA A 24 15.30 -3.47 -5.56
C ALA A 24 16.04 -4.77 -5.27
N THR A 25 15.75 -5.39 -4.14
CA THR A 25 16.17 -6.75 -3.83
C THR A 25 15.07 -7.70 -4.28
N LEU A 26 15.38 -8.60 -5.21
CA LEU A 26 14.47 -9.64 -5.68
C LEU A 26 14.76 -10.94 -4.93
N VAL A 27 13.72 -11.55 -4.37
CA VAL A 27 13.78 -12.86 -3.72
C VAL A 27 12.82 -13.79 -4.42
N GLU A 28 13.33 -14.85 -5.02
CA GLU A 28 12.54 -15.86 -5.71
C GLU A 28 12.42 -17.13 -4.87
N LEU A 29 11.21 -17.66 -4.78
CA LEU A 29 10.92 -18.93 -4.13
C LEU A 29 10.19 -19.85 -5.12
N ALA A 30 10.97 -20.62 -5.87
CA ALA A 30 10.43 -21.65 -6.77
C ALA A 30 10.10 -22.89 -5.94
N ASP A 31 8.85 -23.35 -6.04
CA ASP A 31 8.35 -24.60 -5.44
C ASP A 31 8.80 -24.84 -3.99
N PRO A 32 8.55 -23.90 -3.05
CA PRO A 32 9.01 -24.04 -1.69
C PRO A 32 8.39 -25.28 -1.03
N LEU A 33 9.21 -25.98 -0.22
CA LEU A 33 8.85 -27.27 0.35
C LEU A 33 8.14 -27.17 1.70
N ASP A 34 8.39 -26.10 2.45
CA ASP A 34 7.82 -25.91 3.79
C ASP A 34 7.44 -24.45 4.05
N PRO A 35 6.40 -24.20 4.86
CA PRO A 35 5.90 -22.86 5.14
C PRO A 35 6.86 -22.01 5.97
N GLN A 36 7.74 -22.58 6.78
CA GLN A 36 8.65 -21.82 7.63
C GLN A 36 9.74 -21.11 6.80
N THR A 37 10.24 -21.77 5.76
CA THR A 37 11.15 -21.14 4.80
C THR A 37 10.50 -19.94 4.13
N VAL A 38 9.24 -20.07 3.70
CA VAL A 38 8.48 -18.96 3.09
C VAL A 38 8.30 -17.84 4.09
N LEU A 39 7.86 -18.13 5.32
CA LEU A 39 7.66 -17.13 6.37
C LEU A 39 8.96 -16.39 6.74
N THR A 40 10.07 -17.10 6.84
CA THR A 40 11.37 -16.48 7.15
C THR A 40 11.76 -15.46 6.08
N ARG A 41 11.58 -15.79 4.81
CA ARG A 41 11.84 -14.86 3.69
C ARG A 41 10.85 -13.70 3.67
N LEU A 42 9.58 -13.97 3.92
CA LEU A 42 8.54 -12.95 4.00
C LEU A 42 8.80 -11.96 5.14
N ARG A 43 9.18 -12.43 6.34
CA ARG A 43 9.57 -11.58 7.47
C ARG A 43 10.75 -10.68 7.14
N ALA A 44 11.79 -11.24 6.52
CA ALA A 44 12.95 -10.46 6.10
C ALA A 44 12.53 -9.36 5.09
N ALA A 45 11.69 -9.69 4.11
CA ALA A 45 11.15 -8.73 3.15
C ALA A 45 10.24 -7.69 3.82
N ALA A 46 9.38 -8.11 4.75
CA ALA A 46 8.47 -7.22 5.47
C ALA A 46 9.20 -6.26 6.42
N ALA A 47 10.35 -6.64 6.96
CA ALA A 47 11.19 -5.79 7.79
C ALA A 47 12.00 -4.75 6.98
N SER A 48 12.15 -4.95 5.66
CA SER A 48 12.91 -4.03 4.82
C SER A 48 12.18 -2.71 4.64
N PRO A 49 12.86 -1.55 4.71
CA PRO A 49 12.25 -0.27 4.46
C PRO A 49 11.87 -0.11 2.98
N GLY A 50 10.88 0.74 2.71
CA GLY A 50 10.44 1.06 1.35
C GLY A 50 9.29 0.19 0.83
N PRO A 51 8.94 0.33 -0.45
CA PRO A 51 7.84 -0.40 -1.06
C PRO A 51 8.14 -1.91 -1.15
N LEU A 52 7.12 -2.73 -0.90
CA LEU A 52 7.18 -4.18 -1.07
C LEU A 52 6.16 -4.61 -2.12
N VAL A 53 6.60 -5.33 -3.13
CA VAL A 53 5.74 -6.00 -4.10
C VAL A 53 5.89 -7.50 -3.92
N LEU A 54 4.79 -8.18 -3.63
CA LEU A 54 4.74 -9.63 -3.44
C LEU A 54 3.91 -10.26 -4.55
N CYS A 55 4.56 -11.08 -5.40
CA CYS A 55 3.90 -11.84 -6.46
C CYS A 55 3.67 -13.27 -6.01
N LEU A 56 2.43 -13.75 -6.10
CA LEU A 56 2.02 -15.08 -5.66
C LEU A 56 1.38 -15.84 -6.83
N ALA A 57 1.92 -17.00 -7.16
CA ALA A 57 1.30 -17.96 -8.08
C ALA A 57 1.20 -19.32 -7.39
N GLY A 58 0.05 -19.99 -7.49
CA GLY A 58 -0.10 -21.30 -6.86
C GLY A 58 -1.54 -21.78 -6.74
N GLN A 59 -1.74 -22.76 -5.87
CA GLN A 59 -3.05 -23.35 -5.61
C GLN A 59 -3.53 -23.01 -4.20
N LEU A 60 -4.78 -22.60 -4.09
CA LEU A 60 -5.49 -22.45 -2.82
C LEU A 60 -6.28 -23.71 -2.50
N GLN A 61 -6.13 -24.19 -1.29
CA GLN A 61 -6.87 -25.33 -0.75
C GLN A 61 -7.47 -24.96 0.62
N LEU A 62 -8.63 -25.51 0.95
CA LEU A 62 -9.29 -25.27 2.23
C LEU A 62 -8.88 -26.31 3.26
N ASP A 63 -8.33 -25.89 4.41
CA ASP A 63 -8.27 -26.76 5.58
C ASP A 63 -9.70 -26.98 6.11
N ARG A 64 -10.20 -28.20 5.94
CA ARG A 64 -11.58 -28.55 6.31
C ARG A 64 -11.85 -28.47 7.81
N ARG A 65 -10.83 -28.57 8.66
CA ARG A 65 -11.00 -28.47 10.12
C ARG A 65 -11.03 -27.03 10.60
N GLN A 66 -10.14 -26.19 10.06
CA GLN A 66 -10.04 -24.78 10.44
C GLN A 66 -10.92 -23.87 9.57
N GLN A 67 -11.42 -24.36 8.44
CA GLN A 67 -12.17 -23.59 7.45
C GLN A 67 -11.38 -22.36 6.94
N LEU A 68 -10.05 -22.48 6.87
CA LEU A 68 -9.13 -21.44 6.47
C LEU A 68 -8.45 -21.76 5.13
N PRO A 69 -8.27 -20.79 4.25
CA PRO A 69 -7.55 -20.98 3.00
C PRO A 69 -6.04 -21.09 3.25
N HIS A 70 -5.41 -22.00 2.50
CA HIS A 70 -3.98 -22.24 2.54
C HIS A 70 -3.43 -22.20 1.11
N LEU A 71 -2.28 -21.58 0.92
CA LEU A 71 -1.51 -21.70 -0.31
C LEU A 71 -0.71 -23.00 -0.26
N ALA A 72 -1.05 -23.94 -1.13
CA ALA A 72 -0.38 -25.22 -1.24
C ALA A 72 1.06 -25.03 -1.70
N LEU A 73 2.00 -25.67 -1.02
CA LEU A 73 3.42 -25.73 -1.39
C LEU A 73 3.72 -27.07 -2.07
N ALA A 74 4.95 -27.27 -2.56
CA ALA A 74 5.31 -28.41 -3.39
C ALA A 74 5.02 -29.79 -2.78
N ARG A 75 5.00 -29.90 -1.43
CA ARG A 75 4.70 -31.15 -0.71
C ARG A 75 3.28 -31.23 -0.15
N SER A 76 2.46 -30.22 -0.41
CA SER A 76 1.12 -30.16 0.14
C SER A 76 0.19 -31.18 -0.53
N THR A 77 -0.50 -31.94 0.31
CA THR A 77 -1.59 -32.81 -0.11
C THR A 77 -2.83 -32.50 0.75
N PRO A 78 -4.03 -32.86 0.33
CA PRO A 78 -5.24 -32.63 1.14
C PRO A 78 -5.16 -33.19 2.57
N ALA A 79 -4.42 -34.27 2.78
CA ALA A 79 -4.22 -34.87 4.09
C ALA A 79 -3.18 -34.16 4.96
N THR A 80 -2.17 -33.55 4.36
CA THR A 80 -1.05 -32.89 5.04
C THR A 80 -1.12 -31.37 5.01
N LEU A 81 -2.14 -30.79 4.37
CA LEU A 81 -2.28 -29.36 4.08
C LEU A 81 -1.94 -28.48 5.27
N ARG A 82 -2.52 -28.80 6.42
CA ARG A 82 -2.34 -28.06 7.67
C ARG A 82 -0.87 -27.86 8.10
N TYR A 83 -0.01 -28.80 7.72
CA TYR A 83 1.41 -28.81 8.16
C TYR A 83 2.38 -28.41 7.06
N THR A 84 1.98 -28.56 5.82
CA THR A 84 2.87 -28.41 4.66
C THR A 84 2.52 -27.23 3.75
N ALA A 85 1.37 -26.59 3.94
CA ALA A 85 0.94 -25.43 3.19
C ALA A 85 1.11 -24.14 4.00
N LEU A 86 1.12 -23.00 3.32
CA LEU A 86 1.16 -21.69 3.97
C LEU A 86 -0.27 -21.20 4.25
N PRO A 87 -0.68 -21.06 5.52
CA PRO A 87 -1.97 -20.47 5.85
C PRO A 87 -2.08 -19.02 5.39
N TRP A 88 -3.17 -18.66 4.73
CA TRP A 88 -3.36 -17.32 4.20
C TRP A 88 -3.33 -16.23 5.30
N HIS A 89 -3.87 -16.52 6.46
CA HIS A 89 -3.84 -15.62 7.60
C HIS A 89 -2.44 -15.36 8.17
N TRP A 90 -1.48 -16.29 7.99
CA TRP A 90 -0.09 -16.03 8.36
C TRP A 90 0.55 -15.00 7.43
N LEU A 91 0.25 -15.08 6.12
CA LEU A 91 0.67 -14.04 5.17
C LEU A 91 0.12 -12.67 5.59
N ALA A 92 -1.16 -12.59 5.93
CA ALA A 92 -1.79 -11.36 6.42
C ALA A 92 -1.11 -10.81 7.69
N ALA A 93 -0.82 -11.68 8.66
CA ALA A 93 -0.19 -11.31 9.93
C ALA A 93 1.24 -10.76 9.73
N GLU A 94 2.05 -11.38 8.87
CA GLU A 94 3.41 -10.89 8.58
C GLU A 94 3.43 -9.53 7.88
N LEU A 95 2.40 -9.22 7.10
CA LEU A 95 2.29 -7.94 6.39
C LEU A 95 1.62 -6.84 7.22
N ALA A 96 0.93 -7.18 8.32
CA ALA A 96 0.14 -6.26 9.12
C ALA A 96 0.97 -5.12 9.77
N ALA A 97 2.26 -5.37 10.06
CA ALA A 97 3.15 -4.38 10.66
C ALA A 97 3.65 -3.29 9.68
N ARG A 98 3.39 -3.47 8.38
CA ARG A 98 3.85 -2.51 7.38
C ARG A 98 2.90 -1.32 7.27
N ALA A 99 3.47 -0.15 6.99
CA ALA A 99 2.66 1.05 6.81
C ALA A 99 1.66 0.88 5.65
N PRO A 100 0.40 1.33 5.81
CA PRO A 100 -0.61 1.24 4.77
C PRO A 100 -0.13 1.83 3.43
N GLY A 101 -0.44 1.16 2.33
CA GLY A 101 -0.07 1.61 0.98
C GLY A 101 1.40 1.34 0.59
N THR A 102 2.23 0.76 1.47
CA THR A 102 3.62 0.42 1.15
C THR A 102 3.81 -1.01 0.67
N THR A 103 2.74 -1.81 0.67
CA THR A 103 2.77 -3.21 0.24
C THR A 103 1.70 -3.47 -0.80
N THR A 104 2.12 -4.03 -1.93
CA THR A 104 1.20 -4.51 -2.97
C THR A 104 1.39 -6.01 -3.13
N VAL A 105 0.29 -6.76 -3.08
CA VAL A 105 0.26 -8.19 -3.36
C VAL A 105 -0.44 -8.42 -4.69
N VAL A 106 0.21 -9.14 -5.60
CA VAL A 106 -0.34 -9.52 -6.91
C VAL A 106 -0.43 -11.04 -6.95
N ALA A 107 -1.64 -11.58 -7.03
CA ALA A 107 -1.90 -13.00 -6.89
C ALA A 107 -2.55 -13.61 -8.16
N ASP A 108 -2.01 -14.72 -8.64
CA ASP A 108 -2.60 -15.55 -9.72
C ASP A 108 -2.77 -16.97 -9.19
N LEU A 109 -3.99 -17.33 -8.83
CA LEU A 109 -4.26 -18.51 -8.01
C LEU A 109 -5.28 -19.44 -8.66
N ALA A 110 -5.16 -20.72 -8.39
CA ALA A 110 -6.16 -21.72 -8.70
C ALA A 110 -6.79 -22.22 -7.39
N ALA A 111 -8.11 -22.18 -7.27
CA ALA A 111 -8.83 -22.57 -6.07
C ALA A 111 -9.40 -23.98 -6.17
N ASP A 112 -9.26 -24.79 -5.14
CA ASP A 112 -10.03 -26.03 -5.03
C ASP A 112 -11.54 -25.71 -4.93
N PRO A 113 -12.43 -26.68 -5.17
CA PRO A 113 -13.87 -26.43 -5.16
C PRO A 113 -14.40 -25.80 -3.87
N ALA A 114 -13.82 -26.16 -2.71
CA ALA A 114 -14.28 -25.64 -1.42
C ALA A 114 -13.83 -24.18 -1.20
N VAL A 115 -12.63 -23.81 -1.64
CA VAL A 115 -12.17 -22.42 -1.65
C VAL A 115 -12.96 -21.60 -2.65
N TRP A 116 -13.25 -22.16 -3.84
CA TRP A 116 -14.02 -21.49 -4.87
C TRP A 116 -15.44 -21.12 -4.39
N GLU A 117 -16.14 -22.05 -3.78
CA GLU A 117 -17.44 -21.82 -3.17
C GLU A 117 -17.39 -20.70 -2.12
N ARG A 118 -16.35 -20.72 -1.26
CA ARG A 118 -16.19 -19.69 -0.23
C ARG A 118 -15.89 -18.31 -0.82
N LEU A 119 -15.08 -18.23 -1.86
CA LEU A 119 -14.78 -16.97 -2.55
C LEU A 119 -16.02 -16.32 -3.12
N THR A 120 -16.93 -17.11 -3.68
CA THR A 120 -18.15 -16.61 -4.31
C THR A 120 -19.25 -16.27 -3.30
N THR A 121 -19.22 -16.85 -2.10
CA THR A 121 -20.27 -16.67 -1.08
C THR A 121 -19.85 -15.78 0.08
N THR A 122 -18.55 -15.59 0.32
CA THR A 122 -18.06 -14.85 1.49
C THR A 122 -17.22 -13.63 1.06
N PRO A 123 -17.78 -12.42 1.10
CA PRO A 123 -17.01 -11.22 0.78
C PRO A 123 -15.76 -11.10 1.64
N GLY A 124 -14.64 -10.77 1.01
CA GLY A 124 -13.37 -10.56 1.72
C GLY A 124 -12.68 -11.84 2.24
N PHE A 125 -13.07 -13.03 1.78
CA PHE A 125 -12.49 -14.31 2.23
C PHE A 125 -10.95 -14.37 2.15
N LEU A 126 -10.35 -13.70 1.16
CA LEU A 126 -8.90 -13.59 0.97
C LEU A 126 -8.33 -12.22 1.34
N HIS A 127 -8.99 -11.43 2.17
CA HIS A 127 -8.42 -10.13 2.55
C HIS A 127 -7.10 -10.30 3.33
N LEU A 128 -6.22 -9.29 3.24
CA LEU A 128 -4.92 -9.26 3.93
C LEU A 128 -4.87 -8.22 5.06
N GLY A 129 -6.03 -7.75 5.53
CA GLY A 129 -6.11 -6.64 6.47
C GLY A 129 -6.02 -5.26 5.79
N PRO A 130 -5.96 -4.17 6.57
CA PRO A 130 -6.07 -2.80 6.05
C PRO A 130 -4.77 -2.25 5.42
N GLY A 131 -3.61 -2.86 5.70
CA GLY A 131 -2.30 -2.35 5.27
C GLY A 131 -1.96 -2.66 3.82
N PRO A 132 -1.91 -3.94 3.42
CA PRO A 132 -1.55 -4.37 2.08
C PRO A 132 -2.68 -4.13 1.07
N THR A 133 -2.29 -3.78 -0.16
CA THR A 133 -3.21 -3.72 -1.30
C THR A 133 -3.14 -5.04 -2.07
N LEU A 134 -4.26 -5.75 -2.21
CA LEU A 134 -4.35 -7.03 -2.92
C LEU A 134 -4.99 -6.84 -4.28
N TYR A 135 -4.26 -7.23 -5.32
CA TYR A 135 -4.79 -7.45 -6.67
C TYR A 135 -4.59 -8.92 -7.04
N GLY A 136 -5.52 -9.48 -7.76
CA GLY A 136 -5.33 -10.87 -8.17
C GLY A 136 -6.44 -11.42 -9.05
N ARG A 137 -6.19 -12.61 -9.52
CA ARG A 137 -7.12 -13.46 -10.24
C ARG A 137 -7.12 -14.83 -9.61
N VAL A 138 -8.27 -15.34 -9.29
CA VAL A 138 -8.47 -16.71 -8.82
C VAL A 138 -9.35 -17.43 -9.82
N THR A 139 -8.91 -18.62 -10.26
CA THR A 139 -9.67 -19.47 -11.17
C THR A 139 -10.02 -20.78 -10.48
N PRO A 140 -11.07 -21.50 -10.91
CA PRO A 140 -11.27 -22.88 -10.47
C PRO A 140 -10.03 -23.72 -10.78
N ALA A 141 -9.74 -24.68 -9.92
CA ALA A 141 -8.65 -25.63 -10.17
C ALA A 141 -8.87 -26.37 -11.51
N PRO A 142 -7.82 -26.54 -12.31
CA PRO A 142 -7.91 -27.26 -13.59
C PRO A 142 -8.30 -28.72 -13.36
N ARG A 143 -8.82 -29.35 -14.39
CA ARG A 143 -9.10 -30.78 -14.34
C ARG A 143 -7.81 -31.57 -14.11
N ARG A 144 -7.96 -32.78 -13.58
CA ARG A 144 -6.82 -33.64 -13.26
C ARG A 144 -5.97 -33.88 -14.51
N GLY A 145 -4.68 -33.51 -14.47
CA GLY A 145 -3.74 -33.65 -15.58
C GLY A 145 -3.58 -32.40 -16.46
N GLU A 146 -4.39 -31.38 -16.28
CA GLU A 146 -4.21 -30.10 -16.95
C GLU A 146 -3.26 -29.19 -16.17
N LEU A 147 -2.29 -28.60 -16.88
CA LEU A 147 -1.40 -27.59 -16.32
C LEU A 147 -1.98 -26.19 -16.60
N LEU A 148 -2.26 -25.45 -15.54
CA LEU A 148 -2.67 -24.05 -15.65
C LEU A 148 -1.44 -23.15 -15.52
N ALA A 149 -1.20 -22.31 -16.52
CA ALA A 149 -0.16 -21.27 -16.43
C ALA A 149 -0.70 -20.02 -15.71
N PRO A 150 0.15 -19.30 -14.96
CA PRO A 150 -0.24 -18.05 -14.29
C PRO A 150 -0.32 -16.90 -15.32
N ALA A 151 -1.34 -16.93 -16.17
CA ALA A 151 -1.50 -16.03 -17.31
C ALA A 151 -1.72 -14.56 -16.86
N TYR A 152 -2.41 -14.36 -15.76
CA TYR A 152 -2.65 -13.02 -15.21
C TYR A 152 -1.35 -12.38 -14.72
N LEU A 153 -0.56 -13.12 -13.93
CA LEU A 153 0.70 -12.60 -13.40
C LEU A 153 1.76 -12.46 -14.52
N ARG A 154 1.74 -13.32 -15.53
CA ARG A 154 2.56 -13.17 -16.73
C ARG A 154 2.23 -11.89 -17.49
N SER A 155 0.95 -11.61 -17.71
CA SER A 155 0.52 -10.37 -18.37
C SER A 155 0.93 -9.13 -17.59
N TRP A 156 0.82 -9.19 -16.27
CA TRP A 156 1.28 -8.11 -15.39
C TRP A 156 2.79 -7.85 -15.55
N ALA A 157 3.60 -8.91 -15.52
CA ALA A 157 5.04 -8.81 -15.71
C ALA A 157 5.43 -8.27 -17.10
N GLU A 158 4.72 -8.67 -18.15
CA GLU A 158 4.92 -8.18 -19.52
C GLU A 158 4.61 -6.68 -19.65
N LEU A 159 3.53 -6.21 -19.03
CA LEU A 159 3.20 -4.78 -18.95
C LEU A 159 4.29 -3.99 -18.23
N TRP A 160 4.79 -4.48 -17.12
CA TRP A 160 5.92 -3.85 -16.43
C TRP A 160 7.19 -3.81 -17.28
N ARG A 161 7.52 -4.92 -17.99
CA ARG A 161 8.69 -4.99 -18.88
C ARG A 161 8.60 -4.04 -20.08
N SER A 162 7.40 -3.77 -20.58
CA SER A 162 7.20 -2.80 -21.65
C SER A 162 7.45 -1.35 -21.23
N GLY A 163 7.75 -1.11 -19.95
CA GLY A 163 7.95 0.23 -19.39
C GLY A 163 6.64 0.98 -19.11
N ALA A 164 5.51 0.32 -19.20
CA ALA A 164 4.21 0.90 -18.89
C ALA A 164 4.14 1.31 -17.41
N ARG A 165 4.04 2.60 -17.16
CA ARG A 165 3.86 3.16 -15.80
C ARG A 165 2.39 3.38 -15.48
N LEU A 166 1.59 2.33 -15.67
CA LEU A 166 0.17 2.36 -15.36
C LEU A 166 -0.05 2.28 -13.84
N PRO A 167 -1.10 2.93 -13.32
CA PRO A 167 -1.56 2.68 -11.96
C PRO A 167 -1.90 1.20 -11.76
N TYR A 168 -1.70 0.65 -10.56
CA TYR A 168 -1.97 -0.76 -10.28
C TYR A 168 -3.39 -1.21 -10.64
N ALA A 169 -4.39 -0.35 -10.47
CA ALA A 169 -5.77 -0.66 -10.88
C ALA A 169 -5.90 -0.85 -12.41
N ALA A 170 -5.18 -0.06 -13.21
CA ALA A 170 -5.17 -0.20 -14.66
C ALA A 170 -4.37 -1.44 -15.10
N LEU A 171 -3.23 -1.73 -14.46
CA LEU A 171 -2.49 -2.98 -14.66
C LEU A 171 -3.35 -4.20 -14.35
N HIS A 172 -4.12 -4.15 -13.25
CA HIS A 172 -5.05 -5.20 -12.87
C HIS A 172 -6.11 -5.45 -13.95
N ALA A 173 -6.80 -4.39 -14.39
CA ALA A 173 -7.85 -4.49 -15.40
C ALA A 173 -7.33 -5.04 -16.73
N GLU A 174 -6.21 -4.52 -17.21
CA GLU A 174 -5.58 -4.94 -18.47
C GLU A 174 -5.09 -6.40 -18.40
N SER A 175 -4.44 -6.78 -17.29
CA SER A 175 -3.97 -8.15 -17.08
C SER A 175 -5.11 -9.15 -16.94
N ALA A 176 -6.20 -8.76 -16.29
CA ALA A 176 -7.40 -9.58 -16.18
C ALA A 176 -8.05 -9.79 -17.55
N ALA A 177 -8.14 -8.74 -18.38
CA ALA A 177 -8.68 -8.82 -19.73
C ALA A 177 -7.85 -9.75 -20.63
N ARG A 178 -6.51 -9.63 -20.60
CA ARG A 178 -5.62 -10.51 -21.37
C ARG A 178 -5.69 -11.97 -20.91
N ALA A 179 -5.83 -12.21 -19.61
CA ALA A 179 -5.92 -13.57 -19.07
C ALA A 179 -7.31 -14.21 -19.25
N ALA A 180 -8.35 -13.47 -19.56
CA ALA A 180 -9.73 -13.97 -19.71
C ALA A 180 -9.84 -15.03 -20.84
N GLY A 181 -9.06 -14.88 -21.90
CA GLY A 181 -9.05 -15.85 -23.01
C GLY A 181 -8.53 -17.24 -22.61
N ALA A 182 -7.68 -17.34 -21.60
CA ALA A 182 -7.12 -18.61 -21.13
C ALA A 182 -8.08 -19.39 -20.21
N THR A 183 -8.87 -18.69 -19.41
CA THR A 183 -9.86 -19.30 -18.48
C THR A 183 -10.96 -18.27 -18.24
N PRO A 184 -12.15 -18.46 -18.83
CA PRO A 184 -13.23 -17.45 -18.76
C PRO A 184 -13.80 -17.29 -17.37
N GLU A 185 -13.87 -18.34 -16.56
CA GLU A 185 -14.35 -18.30 -15.19
C GLU A 185 -13.23 -17.84 -14.24
N ALA A 186 -13.39 -16.65 -13.66
CA ALA A 186 -12.41 -16.10 -12.74
C ALA A 186 -13.07 -15.18 -11.72
N PHE A 187 -12.55 -15.24 -10.48
CA PHE A 187 -12.84 -14.26 -9.43
C PHE A 187 -11.71 -13.24 -9.37
N LEU A 188 -12.03 -11.96 -9.52
CA LEU A 188 -11.04 -10.88 -9.48
C LEU A 188 -10.92 -10.33 -8.07
N LEU A 189 -9.70 -10.32 -7.55
CA LEU A 189 -9.33 -9.69 -6.29
C LEU A 189 -8.85 -8.28 -6.62
N ALA A 190 -9.59 -7.30 -6.15
CA ALA A 190 -9.17 -5.90 -6.19
C ALA A 190 -9.48 -5.26 -4.84
N PRO A 191 -8.70 -4.25 -4.42
CA PRO A 191 -9.11 -3.46 -3.29
C PRO A 191 -10.53 -2.95 -3.57
N ALA A 192 -11.38 -2.96 -2.55
CA ALA A 192 -12.68 -2.30 -2.68
C ALA A 192 -12.42 -0.93 -3.31
N PRO A 193 -13.11 -0.54 -4.38
CA PRO A 193 -12.95 0.80 -4.89
C PRO A 193 -13.14 1.72 -3.69
N ALA A 194 -12.11 2.51 -3.38
CA ALA A 194 -12.32 3.63 -2.48
C ALA A 194 -13.56 4.34 -3.07
N PRO A 195 -14.61 4.60 -2.28
CA PRO A 195 -15.80 5.22 -2.81
C PRO A 195 -15.34 6.37 -3.68
N ALA A 196 -15.66 6.30 -4.98
CA ALA A 196 -15.28 7.38 -5.88
C ALA A 196 -15.89 8.64 -5.25
N PRO A 197 -15.13 9.70 -5.04
CA PRO A 197 -15.68 10.94 -4.54
C PRO A 197 -16.84 11.26 -5.49
N VAL A 198 -18.04 11.23 -4.98
CA VAL A 198 -19.21 11.67 -5.74
C VAL A 198 -18.93 13.14 -6.00
N ALA A 199 -18.69 13.52 -7.25
CA ALA A 199 -18.13 14.81 -7.64
C ALA A 199 -18.95 16.03 -7.15
N ASP A 200 -20.12 15.81 -6.60
CA ASP A 200 -21.06 16.82 -6.12
C ASP A 200 -21.30 16.82 -4.59
N GLN A 201 -20.64 15.94 -3.83
CA GLN A 201 -20.82 15.94 -2.36
C GLN A 201 -19.55 16.41 -1.67
N ASP A 202 -19.66 17.45 -0.86
CA ASP A 202 -18.61 17.90 0.03
C ASP A 202 -18.24 16.77 1.03
N PRO A 203 -17.00 16.23 1.02
CA PRO A 203 -16.63 15.13 1.90
C PRO A 203 -16.32 15.57 3.33
N HIS A 204 -16.14 16.86 3.58
CA HIS A 204 -15.71 17.38 4.89
C HIS A 204 -16.65 16.99 6.02
N PRO A 205 -18.00 16.99 5.86
CA PRO A 205 -18.89 16.56 6.94
C PRO A 205 -18.70 15.09 7.31
N ALA A 206 -18.49 14.21 6.32
CA ALA A 206 -18.26 12.79 6.57
C ALA A 206 -16.90 12.53 7.26
N ILE A 207 -15.86 13.23 6.80
CA ILE A 207 -14.52 13.17 7.42
C ILE A 207 -14.59 13.66 8.88
N LEU A 208 -15.27 14.78 9.12
CA LEU A 208 -15.42 15.34 10.47
C LEU A 208 -16.19 14.37 11.38
N ALA A 209 -17.28 13.80 10.91
CA ALA A 209 -18.09 12.86 11.68
C ALA A 209 -17.26 11.59 12.04
N ALA A 210 -16.50 11.05 11.12
CA ALA A 210 -15.63 9.90 11.38
C ALA A 210 -14.52 10.25 12.38
N ALA A 211 -13.86 11.40 12.21
CA ALA A 211 -12.80 11.87 13.11
C ALA A 211 -13.33 12.11 14.53
N THR A 212 -14.49 12.77 14.66
CA THR A 212 -15.14 13.05 15.95
C THR A 212 -15.57 11.76 16.66
N ALA A 213 -15.97 10.74 15.91
CA ALA A 213 -16.30 9.42 16.44
C ALA A 213 -15.06 8.53 16.76
N GLY A 214 -13.84 9.08 16.65
CA GLY A 214 -12.59 8.34 16.88
C GLY A 214 -12.21 7.37 15.77
N ARG A 215 -12.95 7.32 14.65
CA ARG A 215 -12.65 6.46 13.49
C ARG A 215 -11.62 7.15 12.57
N HIS A 216 -10.45 7.47 13.14
CA HIS A 216 -9.42 8.24 12.43
C HIS A 216 -8.93 7.57 11.14
N GLY A 217 -8.84 6.23 11.12
CA GLY A 217 -8.45 5.47 9.92
C GLY A 217 -9.45 5.64 8.77
N GLU A 218 -10.75 5.66 9.05
CA GLU A 218 -11.81 5.90 8.06
C GLU A 218 -11.73 7.33 7.51
N ALA A 219 -11.62 8.32 8.39
CA ALA A 219 -11.46 9.72 7.99
C ALA A 219 -10.21 9.92 7.10
N ALA A 220 -9.08 9.33 7.50
CA ALA A 220 -7.84 9.40 6.74
C ALA A 220 -7.94 8.72 5.36
N ALA A 221 -8.67 7.60 5.25
CA ALA A 221 -8.88 6.91 3.98
C ALA A 221 -9.73 7.75 3.01
N VAL A 222 -10.78 8.40 3.49
CA VAL A 222 -11.61 9.31 2.69
C VAL A 222 -10.77 10.50 2.21
N ALA A 223 -10.05 11.19 3.11
CA ALA A 223 -9.21 12.32 2.74
C ALA A 223 -8.12 11.94 1.74
N ALA A 224 -7.50 10.76 1.88
CA ALA A 224 -6.51 10.25 0.92
C ALA A 224 -7.11 9.92 -0.46
N ALA A 225 -8.38 9.50 -0.53
CA ALA A 225 -9.06 9.29 -1.79
C ALA A 225 -9.29 10.61 -2.54
N TRP A 226 -9.69 11.65 -1.82
CA TRP A 226 -9.88 13.00 -2.38
C TRP A 226 -8.56 13.65 -2.78
N GLU A 227 -7.48 13.45 -2.01
CA GLU A 227 -6.14 13.91 -2.41
C GLU A 227 -5.71 13.28 -3.73
N ARG A 228 -5.87 11.95 -3.89
CA ARG A 228 -5.56 11.27 -5.16
C ARG A 228 -6.38 11.81 -6.32
N GLU A 229 -7.64 12.11 -6.09
CA GLU A 229 -8.51 12.71 -7.11
C GLU A 229 -8.05 14.11 -7.47
N ALA A 230 -7.74 14.95 -6.49
CA ALA A 230 -7.20 16.29 -6.71
C ALA A 230 -5.87 16.26 -7.50
N LEU A 231 -4.96 15.34 -7.12
CA LEU A 231 -3.70 15.14 -7.85
C LEU A 231 -3.92 14.71 -9.30
N ARG A 232 -4.92 13.86 -9.55
CA ARG A 232 -5.25 13.39 -10.90
C ARG A 232 -5.88 14.48 -11.76
N ARG A 233 -6.80 15.28 -11.22
CA ARG A 233 -7.53 16.33 -11.96
C ARG A 233 -6.74 17.62 -12.15
N HIS A 234 -6.03 18.04 -11.12
CA HIS A 234 -5.43 19.38 -11.03
C HIS A 234 -3.89 19.33 -10.97
N GLY A 235 -3.33 18.12 -10.76
CA GLY A 235 -1.89 17.91 -10.65
C GLY A 235 -1.32 18.21 -9.26
N PRO A 236 -0.02 17.90 -9.05
CA PRO A 236 0.63 18.02 -7.73
C PRO A 236 0.88 19.47 -7.29
N ARG A 237 0.80 20.41 -8.21
CA ARG A 237 0.94 21.85 -7.96
C ARG A 237 -0.42 22.53 -8.11
N SER A 238 -1.39 22.14 -7.28
CA SER A 238 -2.72 22.73 -7.26
C SER A 238 -3.14 23.06 -5.84
N ALA A 239 -3.99 24.08 -5.67
CA ALA A 239 -4.53 24.45 -4.38
C ALA A 239 -5.34 23.32 -3.77
N GLU A 240 -6.05 22.55 -4.59
CA GLU A 240 -6.86 21.41 -4.19
C GLU A 240 -5.99 20.26 -3.63
N ALA A 241 -4.86 19.96 -4.26
CA ALA A 241 -3.95 18.93 -3.76
C ALA A 241 -3.32 19.35 -2.42
N VAL A 242 -2.94 20.62 -2.29
CA VAL A 242 -2.41 21.19 -1.03
C VAL A 242 -3.47 21.11 0.07
N HIS A 243 -4.71 21.51 -0.21
CA HIS A 243 -5.82 21.45 0.73
C HIS A 243 -5.99 20.04 1.31
N TRP A 244 -6.01 19.00 0.46
CA TRP A 244 -6.17 17.63 0.94
C TRP A 244 -4.95 17.13 1.73
N THR A 245 -3.74 17.58 1.40
CA THR A 245 -2.55 17.31 2.20
C THR A 245 -2.68 17.90 3.61
N GLU A 246 -3.21 19.13 3.73
CA GLU A 246 -3.47 19.80 5.01
C GLU A 246 -4.56 19.10 5.82
N VAL A 247 -5.66 18.71 5.20
CA VAL A 247 -6.71 17.90 5.86
C VAL A 247 -6.13 16.62 6.44
N ARG A 248 -5.29 15.91 5.69
CA ARG A 248 -4.61 14.70 6.17
C ARG A 248 -3.64 14.98 7.32
N ALA A 249 -2.96 16.12 7.28
CA ALA A 249 -2.07 16.53 8.36
C ALA A 249 -2.83 16.76 9.67
N ASP A 250 -4.00 17.39 9.61
CA ASP A 250 -4.86 17.57 10.78
C ASP A 250 -5.45 16.25 11.28
N LEU A 251 -5.84 15.35 10.40
CA LEU A 251 -6.32 14.02 10.78
C LEU A 251 -5.23 13.20 11.49
N ALA A 252 -3.99 13.26 11.00
CA ALA A 252 -2.85 12.63 11.68
C ALA A 252 -2.61 13.20 13.07
N ARG A 253 -2.78 14.51 13.24
CA ARG A 253 -2.74 15.18 14.56
C ARG A 253 -3.83 14.65 15.49
N LEU A 254 -5.06 14.53 15.01
CA LEU A 254 -6.20 14.01 15.78
C LEU A 254 -6.01 12.53 16.14
N ALA A 255 -5.37 11.75 15.28
CA ALA A 255 -5.01 10.36 15.52
C ALA A 255 -3.85 10.18 16.52
N GLY A 256 -3.21 11.28 16.98
CA GLY A 256 -2.05 11.18 17.87
C GLY A 256 -0.76 10.79 17.18
N GLU A 257 -0.63 11.06 15.88
CA GLU A 257 0.53 10.73 15.05
C GLU A 257 1.35 12.00 14.71
N PRO A 258 2.05 12.61 15.69
CA PRO A 258 2.71 13.90 15.49
C PRO A 258 3.79 13.90 14.43
N ALA A 259 4.53 12.79 14.26
CA ALA A 259 5.54 12.68 13.22
C ALA A 259 4.92 12.73 11.82
N ARG A 260 3.83 11.99 11.61
CA ARG A 260 3.11 11.97 10.35
C ARG A 260 2.46 13.32 10.04
N SER A 261 1.86 13.93 11.04
CA SER A 261 1.28 15.29 10.92
C SER A 261 2.35 16.32 10.54
N CYS A 262 3.53 16.27 11.19
CA CYS A 262 4.65 17.14 10.86
C CYS A 262 5.09 16.99 9.41
N GLU A 263 5.28 15.76 8.91
CA GLU A 263 5.65 15.49 7.51
C GLU A 263 4.68 16.09 6.51
N LEU A 264 3.39 15.90 6.76
CA LEU A 264 2.35 16.39 5.87
C LEU A 264 2.29 17.93 5.88
N TRP A 265 2.44 18.57 7.06
CA TRP A 265 2.53 20.03 7.14
C TRP A 265 3.77 20.60 6.46
N LEU A 266 4.94 19.94 6.57
CA LEU A 266 6.14 20.32 5.81
C LEU A 266 5.90 20.25 4.30
N SER A 267 5.28 19.15 3.85
CA SER A 267 4.93 18.96 2.43
C SER A 267 3.95 20.02 1.94
N ALA A 268 2.93 20.35 2.73
CA ALA A 268 1.96 21.40 2.39
C ALA A 268 2.61 22.78 2.27
N ALA A 269 3.49 23.14 3.21
CA ALA A 269 4.20 24.41 3.17
C ALA A 269 5.12 24.52 1.94
N GLU A 270 5.88 23.48 1.60
CA GLU A 270 6.70 23.47 0.38
C GLU A 270 5.84 23.54 -0.88
N ALA A 271 4.70 22.85 -0.93
CA ALA A 271 3.79 22.90 -2.06
C ALA A 271 3.20 24.32 -2.24
N ARG A 272 2.82 24.99 -1.15
CA ARG A 272 2.34 26.39 -1.20
C ARG A 272 3.40 27.35 -1.75
N LEU A 273 4.64 27.21 -1.29
CA LEU A 273 5.77 28.00 -1.83
C LEU A 273 6.03 27.68 -3.32
N ALA A 274 5.90 26.41 -3.72
CA ALA A 274 6.04 25.99 -5.12
C ALA A 274 4.90 26.50 -6.03
N LEU A 275 3.74 26.83 -5.44
CA LEU A 275 2.64 27.54 -6.11
C LEU A 275 2.87 29.06 -6.24
N GLY A 276 4.00 29.56 -5.74
CA GLY A 276 4.34 30.97 -5.80
C GLY A 276 3.76 31.80 -4.65
N GLN A 277 3.19 31.19 -3.62
CA GLN A 277 2.78 31.92 -2.43
C GLN A 277 4.02 32.50 -1.73
N ARG A 278 3.85 33.68 -1.13
CA ARG A 278 4.95 34.39 -0.47
C ARG A 278 5.29 33.76 0.86
N THR A 279 6.51 33.96 1.31
CA THR A 279 6.99 33.46 2.62
C THR A 279 6.31 34.12 3.83
N ASP A 280 5.71 35.29 3.62
CA ASP A 280 4.91 36.04 4.61
C ASP A 280 3.38 35.84 4.45
N ASP A 281 2.98 34.91 3.58
CA ASP A 281 1.59 34.52 3.42
C ASP A 281 1.10 33.78 4.68
N PRO A 282 -0.06 34.19 5.25
CA PRO A 282 -0.58 33.56 6.47
C PRO A 282 -0.77 32.05 6.39
N ASP A 283 -1.11 31.52 5.23
CA ASP A 283 -1.28 30.09 5.02
C ASP A 283 0.05 29.35 5.02
N VAL A 284 1.09 29.95 4.41
CA VAL A 284 2.46 29.41 4.43
C VAL A 284 3.02 29.45 5.87
N GLU A 285 2.93 30.59 6.54
CA GLU A 285 3.34 30.73 7.94
C GLU A 285 2.60 29.72 8.83
N GLY A 286 1.28 29.59 8.66
CA GLY A 286 0.44 28.68 9.43
C GLY A 286 0.81 27.21 9.21
N ALA A 287 1.14 26.79 8.00
CA ALA A 287 1.57 25.42 7.72
C ALA A 287 2.92 25.12 8.40
N VAL A 288 3.89 26.06 8.33
CA VAL A 288 5.20 25.92 8.99
C VAL A 288 5.07 25.92 10.51
N ASP A 289 4.18 26.73 11.06
CA ASP A 289 3.92 26.80 12.51
C ASP A 289 3.31 25.49 13.02
N ARG A 290 2.35 24.92 12.29
CA ARG A 290 1.75 23.62 12.60
C ARG A 290 2.78 22.50 12.49
N ALA A 291 3.62 22.49 11.45
CA ALA A 291 4.70 21.51 11.31
C ALA A 291 5.65 21.57 12.53
N HIS A 292 6.06 22.77 12.93
CA HIS A 292 6.93 22.97 14.09
C HIS A 292 6.27 22.49 15.40
N HIS A 293 5.02 22.86 15.63
CA HIS A 293 4.27 22.41 16.80
C HIS A 293 4.16 20.89 16.87
N GLN A 294 3.89 20.23 15.74
CA GLN A 294 3.84 18.76 15.72
C GLN A 294 5.22 18.13 15.92
N TRP A 295 6.28 18.72 15.36
CA TRP A 295 7.65 18.27 15.58
C TRP A 295 8.04 18.29 17.06
N GLU A 296 7.66 19.32 17.81
CA GLU A 296 7.89 19.42 19.25
C GLU A 296 7.23 18.28 20.04
N ARG A 297 6.18 17.66 19.51
CA ARG A 297 5.42 16.56 20.14
C ARG A 297 5.94 15.17 19.77
N ILE A 298 6.90 15.05 18.85
CA ILE A 298 7.48 13.75 18.45
C ILE A 298 8.32 13.23 19.63
N VAL A 299 7.89 12.07 20.15
CA VAL A 299 8.59 11.37 21.23
C VAL A 299 9.77 10.56 20.70
N ASP A 300 9.62 9.97 19.51
CA ASP A 300 10.69 9.23 18.85
C ASP A 300 11.81 10.18 18.40
N ARG A 301 12.94 10.12 19.11
CA ARG A 301 14.12 10.95 18.83
C ARG A 301 14.70 10.73 17.44
N ALA A 302 14.70 9.50 16.94
CA ALA A 302 15.21 9.20 15.62
C ALA A 302 14.36 9.88 14.54
N ARG A 303 13.04 9.81 14.68
CA ARG A 303 12.10 10.46 13.78
C ARG A 303 12.16 12.00 13.87
N ALA A 304 12.28 12.54 15.07
CA ALA A 304 12.46 13.98 15.27
C ALA A 304 13.74 14.50 14.62
N ARG A 305 14.86 13.75 14.75
CA ARG A 305 16.14 14.07 14.10
C ARG A 305 16.06 13.97 12.57
N ALA A 306 15.28 13.04 12.02
CA ALA A 306 15.11 12.91 10.58
C ALA A 306 14.34 14.10 9.98
N LEU A 307 13.34 14.64 10.67
CA LEU A 307 12.50 15.75 10.20
C LEU A 307 13.08 17.14 10.52
N GLY A 308 13.94 17.24 11.54
CA GLY A 308 14.51 18.49 12.00
C GLY A 308 15.21 19.33 10.93
N PRO A 309 16.10 18.77 10.11
CA PRO A 309 16.78 19.52 9.05
C PRO A 309 15.83 20.17 8.03
N LEU A 310 14.77 19.45 7.63
CA LEU A 310 13.75 19.97 6.72
C LEU A 310 13.00 21.14 7.36
N LEU A 311 12.61 21.00 8.61
CA LEU A 311 11.94 22.06 9.36
C LEU A 311 12.85 23.28 9.56
N ILE A 312 14.14 23.09 9.84
CA ILE A 312 15.11 24.17 9.95
C ILE A 312 15.22 24.95 8.64
N THR A 313 15.39 24.24 7.52
CA THR A 313 15.49 24.86 6.19
C THR A 313 14.24 25.67 5.86
N LEU A 314 13.07 25.12 6.15
CA LEU A 314 11.81 25.80 5.90
C LEU A 314 11.63 27.03 6.82
N ARG A 315 11.99 26.93 8.11
CA ARG A 315 11.96 28.06 9.06
C ARG A 315 12.94 29.18 8.71
N GLN A 316 14.04 28.90 8.07
CA GLN A 316 14.97 29.93 7.57
C GLN A 316 14.33 30.76 6.45
N ARG A 317 13.50 30.15 5.61
CA ARG A 317 12.76 30.81 4.52
C ARG A 317 11.49 31.50 5.01
N VAL A 318 10.83 30.89 6.00
CA VAL A 318 9.56 31.33 6.59
C VAL A 318 9.75 31.48 8.11
N PRO A 319 10.24 32.64 8.59
CA PRO A 319 10.54 32.84 10.01
C PRO A 319 9.32 32.71 10.92
N GLY A 320 8.13 33.10 10.42
CA GLY A 320 6.89 33.13 11.18
C GLY A 320 6.85 34.22 12.25
N ARG A 321 5.74 34.29 12.97
CA ARG A 321 5.48 35.37 13.96
C ARG A 321 6.12 35.13 15.33
N ARG A 322 6.62 33.92 15.63
CA ARG A 322 7.19 33.57 16.95
C ARG A 322 8.69 33.87 17.00
N PRO A 323 9.13 34.94 17.70
CA PRO A 323 10.56 35.25 17.85
C PRO A 323 11.31 34.09 18.48
N GLY A 324 12.51 33.73 17.98
CA GLY A 324 13.36 32.71 18.57
C GLY A 324 12.98 31.27 18.26
N ALA A 325 11.91 31.01 17.49
CA ALA A 325 11.48 29.64 17.16
C ALA A 325 12.59 28.82 16.48
N LEU A 326 13.32 29.41 15.52
CA LEU A 326 14.44 28.75 14.85
C LEU A 326 15.60 28.44 15.81
N ALA A 327 15.91 29.34 16.74
CA ALA A 327 16.97 29.13 17.73
C ALA A 327 16.59 28.00 18.71
N ALA A 328 15.33 27.96 19.15
CA ALA A 328 14.81 26.86 19.98
C ALA A 328 14.88 25.50 19.30
N LEU A 329 14.48 25.46 18.01
CA LEU A 329 14.55 24.26 17.19
C LEU A 329 15.99 23.74 17.05
N LYS A 330 16.95 24.63 16.74
CA LYS A 330 18.37 24.27 16.63
C LYS A 330 18.96 23.74 17.94
N ARG A 331 18.60 24.34 19.08
CA ARG A 331 19.03 23.84 20.42
C ARG A 331 18.53 22.42 20.65
N ARG A 332 17.22 22.18 20.47
CA ARG A 332 16.64 20.84 20.68
C ARG A 332 17.18 19.78 19.71
N MET A 333 17.68 20.18 18.55
CA MET A 333 18.35 19.25 17.60
C MET A 333 19.77 18.89 18.04
N ALA A 334 20.42 19.75 18.83
CA ALA A 334 21.77 19.50 19.36
C ALA A 334 21.79 18.59 20.60
N ASP A 335 20.66 18.56 21.34
CA ASP A 335 20.42 17.70 22.50
C ASP A 335 19.96 16.28 22.06
#